data_b0220a45efeb6dbae919032008411cc9
#
_entry.id   b0220a45efeb6dbae919032008411cc9
#
_cell.length_a   1.000
_cell.length_b   1.000
_cell.length_c   1.000
_cell.angle_alpha   90.00
_cell.angle_beta   90.00
_cell.angle_gamma   90.00
#
_symmetry.space_group_name_H-M   'P 1'
#
loop_
_entity.id
_entity.type
_entity.pdbx_description
1 polymer ?
#
loop_
_entity_poly.entity_id
_entity_poly.type
_entity_poly.pdbx_seq_one_letter_code
_entity_poly.pdbx_strand_id
1 'polypeptide(L)'
;EPNGLAMSSRNVRLNKTVRHNASIIYKAMQHARQLKNVLPVYEVCSKVRSMIEEVAPFKVEYIEIADAVNLQPLQQWSDTQSARIFVAVFANDVRLIDNAAL
;
A
#
# COMPACT_ATOMS: atom_id res chain seq x y z
N GLU A 1 4.17 -2.77 -14.24
CA GLU A 1 2.71 -2.60 -14.36
C GLU A 1 2.37 -1.18 -14.75
N PRO A 2 1.61 -0.94 -15.83
CA PRO A 2 1.26 0.41 -16.24
C PRO A 2 0.51 1.20 -15.17
N ASN A 3 -0.29 0.52 -14.34
CA ASN A 3 -1.07 1.18 -13.29
C ASN A 3 -0.42 1.07 -11.91
N GLY A 4 0.80 0.54 -11.82
CA GLY A 4 1.54 0.48 -10.57
C GLY A 4 1.29 -0.73 -9.70
N LEU A 5 0.42 -1.65 -10.11
CA LEU A 5 0.17 -2.87 -9.34
C LEU A 5 1.29 -3.88 -9.56
N ALA A 6 1.57 -4.67 -8.51
CA ALA A 6 2.46 -5.81 -8.63
C ALA A 6 1.86 -6.85 -9.56
N MET A 7 2.69 -7.52 -10.34
CA MET A 7 2.22 -8.55 -11.26
C MET A 7 1.66 -9.73 -10.46
N SER A 8 0.43 -10.14 -10.81
CA SER A 8 -0.23 -11.25 -10.15
C SER A 8 -1.21 -11.89 -11.14
N SER A 9 -1.33 -13.21 -11.10
CA SER A 9 -2.30 -13.91 -11.93
C SER A 9 -3.74 -13.51 -11.60
N ARG A 10 -3.98 -13.02 -10.41
CA ARG A 10 -5.33 -12.60 -10.00
C ARG A 10 -5.73 -11.27 -10.59
N ASN A 11 -4.78 -10.47 -11.07
CA ASN A 11 -5.11 -9.19 -11.70
C ASN A 11 -5.95 -9.37 -12.97
N VAL A 12 -5.81 -10.50 -13.67
CA VAL A 12 -6.58 -10.74 -14.89
C VAL A 12 -8.06 -10.91 -14.62
N ARG A 13 -8.47 -11.17 -13.37
CA ARG A 13 -9.87 -11.32 -13.00
C ARG A 13 -10.58 -10.00 -12.77
N LEU A 14 -9.83 -8.91 -12.64
CA LEU A 14 -10.40 -7.61 -12.35
C LEU A 14 -11.00 -7.02 -13.61
N ASN A 15 -12.18 -6.40 -13.50
CA ASN A 15 -12.73 -5.66 -14.60
C ASN A 15 -11.99 -4.34 -14.78
N LYS A 16 -12.24 -3.65 -15.89
CA LYS A 16 -11.51 -2.42 -16.21
C LYS A 16 -11.68 -1.33 -15.14
N THR A 17 -12.87 -1.18 -14.60
CA THR A 17 -13.14 -0.18 -13.58
C THR A 17 -12.33 -0.45 -12.31
N VAL A 18 -12.32 -1.71 -11.86
CA VAL A 18 -11.56 -2.08 -10.66
C VAL A 18 -10.06 -1.92 -10.92
N ARG A 19 -9.59 -2.33 -12.09
CA ARG A 19 -8.16 -2.17 -12.44
C ARG A 19 -7.75 -0.70 -12.46
N HIS A 20 -8.60 0.14 -13.02
CA HIS A 20 -8.33 1.58 -13.03
C HIS A 20 -8.27 2.12 -11.61
N ASN A 21 -9.25 1.75 -10.78
CA ASN A 21 -9.29 2.21 -9.39
C ASN A 21 -8.16 1.62 -8.56
N ALA A 22 -7.66 0.45 -8.93
CA ALA A 22 -6.55 -0.19 -8.20
C ALA A 22 -5.27 0.64 -8.29
N SER A 23 -5.14 1.54 -9.27
CA SER A 23 -4.01 2.46 -9.33
C SER A 23 -3.95 3.37 -8.10
N ILE A 24 -5.06 3.50 -7.36
CA ILE A 24 -5.12 4.24 -6.11
C ILE A 24 -4.16 3.64 -5.07
N ILE A 25 -3.98 2.31 -5.09
CA ILE A 25 -3.05 1.66 -4.17
C ILE A 25 -1.64 2.19 -4.40
N TYR A 26 -1.23 2.29 -5.65
CA TYR A 26 0.07 2.84 -6.01
C TYR A 26 0.18 4.31 -5.59
N LYS A 27 -0.86 5.10 -5.88
CA LYS A 27 -0.87 6.52 -5.52
C LYS A 27 -0.81 6.71 -4.01
N ALA A 28 -1.51 5.86 -3.26
CA ALA A 28 -1.49 5.92 -1.80
C ALA A 28 -0.08 5.62 -1.26
N MET A 29 0.61 4.64 -1.84
CA MET A 29 1.99 4.34 -1.45
C MET A 29 2.94 5.48 -1.81
N GLN A 30 2.72 6.15 -2.95
CA GLN A 30 3.51 7.32 -3.32
C GLN A 30 3.28 8.48 -2.35
N HIS A 31 2.04 8.64 -1.89
CA HIS A 31 1.72 9.64 -0.89
C HIS A 31 2.41 9.32 0.45
N ALA A 32 2.48 8.04 0.82
CA ALA A 32 3.21 7.62 2.01
C ALA A 32 4.68 8.03 1.94
N ARG A 33 5.27 7.92 0.76
CA ARG A 33 6.66 8.34 0.56
C ARG A 33 6.85 9.84 0.82
N GLN A 34 5.86 10.65 0.45
CA GLN A 34 5.89 12.09 0.70
C GLN A 34 5.71 12.42 2.18
N LEU A 35 5.02 11.57 2.92
CA LEU A 35 4.74 11.79 4.34
C LEU A 35 5.81 11.21 5.27
N LYS A 36 6.76 10.48 4.72
CA LYS A 36 7.86 9.92 5.51
C LYS A 36 8.59 11.06 6.22
N ASN A 37 8.82 10.90 7.52
CA ASN A 37 9.46 11.91 8.38
C ASN A 37 8.63 13.19 8.57
N VAL A 38 7.45 13.28 7.97
CA VAL A 38 6.51 14.39 8.20
C VAL A 38 5.50 14.00 9.26
N LEU A 39 4.99 12.77 9.17
CA LEU A 39 4.05 12.20 10.13
C LEU A 39 4.66 10.96 10.77
N PRO A 40 4.21 10.59 11.99
CA PRO A 40 4.61 9.32 12.60
C PRO A 40 4.23 8.14 11.72
N VAL A 41 4.95 7.02 11.88
CA VAL A 41 4.74 5.81 11.09
C VAL A 41 3.27 5.39 11.10
N TYR A 42 2.64 5.33 12.28
CA TYR A 42 1.25 4.87 12.39
C TYR A 42 0.27 5.81 11.69
N GLU A 43 0.56 7.11 11.67
CA GLU A 43 -0.31 8.07 10.97
C GLU A 43 -0.21 7.93 9.46
N VAL A 44 0.98 7.63 8.95
CA VAL A 44 1.16 7.36 7.52
C VAL A 44 0.34 6.15 7.12
N CYS A 45 0.40 5.07 7.90
CA CYS A 45 -0.41 3.87 7.65
C CYS A 45 -1.90 4.19 7.66
N SER A 46 -2.34 5.00 8.60
CA SER A 46 -3.74 5.40 8.73
C SER A 46 -4.20 6.20 7.51
N LYS A 47 -3.37 7.12 7.03
CA LYS A 47 -3.67 7.92 5.84
C LYS A 47 -3.76 7.06 4.59
N VAL A 48 -2.84 6.12 4.42
CA VAL A 48 -2.83 5.21 3.27
C VAL A 48 -4.10 4.36 3.28
N ARG A 49 -4.47 3.82 4.44
CA ARG A 49 -5.70 3.04 4.59
C ARG A 49 -6.92 3.85 4.17
N SER A 50 -7.03 5.07 4.66
CA SER A 50 -8.16 5.93 4.33
C SER A 50 -8.25 6.21 2.82
N MET A 51 -7.12 6.50 2.19
CA MET A 51 -7.10 6.77 0.76
C MET A 51 -7.58 5.56 -0.05
N ILE A 52 -7.16 4.37 0.33
CA ILE A 52 -7.54 3.15 -0.39
C ILE A 52 -9.01 2.83 -0.16
N GLU A 53 -9.47 2.92 1.09
CA GLU A 53 -10.84 2.51 1.43
C GLU A 53 -11.90 3.51 1.00
N GLU A 54 -11.51 4.71 0.56
CA GLU A 54 -12.43 5.64 -0.07
C GLU A 54 -12.92 5.15 -1.43
N VAL A 55 -12.20 4.21 -2.04
CA VAL A 55 -12.50 3.71 -3.37
C VAL A 55 -13.13 2.32 -3.26
N ALA A 56 -14.45 2.22 -3.51
CA ALA A 56 -15.12 0.93 -3.53
C ALA A 56 -14.61 0.13 -4.73
N PRO A 57 -14.45 -1.18 -4.62
CA PRO A 57 -14.85 -2.05 -3.53
C PRO A 57 -13.73 -2.42 -2.57
N PHE A 58 -12.72 -1.57 -2.43
CA PHE A 58 -11.50 -1.92 -1.71
C PHE A 58 -11.71 -1.97 -0.20
N LYS A 59 -11.18 -3.05 0.41
CA LYS A 59 -11.07 -3.19 1.85
C LYS A 59 -9.63 -3.57 2.18
N VAL A 60 -8.99 -2.77 3.01
CA VAL A 60 -7.60 -3.02 3.39
C VAL A 60 -7.55 -4.18 4.38
N GLU A 61 -6.79 -5.20 4.05
CA GLU A 61 -6.52 -6.29 4.97
C GLU A 61 -5.45 -5.87 5.98
N TYR A 62 -4.33 -5.37 5.47
CA TYR A 62 -3.30 -4.79 6.33
C TYR A 62 -2.48 -3.77 5.56
N ILE A 63 -1.87 -2.87 6.33
CA ILE A 63 -0.83 -1.96 5.87
C ILE A 63 0.26 -1.98 6.93
N GLU A 64 1.51 -2.17 6.51
CA GLU A 64 2.62 -2.22 7.43
C GLU A 64 3.82 -1.54 6.83
N ILE A 65 4.52 -0.75 7.65
CA ILE A 65 5.79 -0.17 7.28
C ILE A 65 6.87 -0.89 8.09
N ALA A 66 7.86 -1.42 7.40
CA ALA A 66 8.86 -2.28 8.00
C ALA A 66 10.25 -1.91 7.49
N ASP A 67 11.27 -2.40 8.20
CA ASP A 67 12.65 -2.30 7.74
C ASP A 67 12.80 -3.11 6.44
N ALA A 68 13.41 -2.52 5.43
CA ALA A 68 13.53 -3.16 4.12
C ALA A 68 14.46 -4.37 4.12
N VAL A 69 15.33 -4.49 5.12
CA VAL A 69 16.31 -5.58 5.20
C VAL A 69 15.79 -6.74 6.05
N ASN A 70 15.37 -6.46 7.30
CA ASN A 70 14.97 -7.52 8.22
C ASN A 70 13.46 -7.70 8.34
N LEU A 71 12.67 -6.82 7.70
CA LEU A 71 11.21 -6.87 7.64
C LEU A 71 10.55 -6.72 9.00
N GLN A 72 11.25 -6.16 9.99
CA GLN A 72 10.66 -5.90 11.30
C GLN A 72 9.77 -4.67 11.23
N PRO A 73 8.54 -4.72 11.79
CA PRO A 73 7.67 -3.55 11.78
C PRO A 73 8.32 -2.36 12.47
N LEU A 74 8.12 -1.18 11.92
CA LEU A 74 8.68 0.05 12.47
C LEU A 74 7.66 0.73 13.37
N GLN A 75 8.15 1.26 14.50
CA GLN A 75 7.37 2.15 15.35
C GLN A 75 7.76 3.60 15.10
N GLN A 76 9.00 3.84 14.73
CA GLN A 76 9.53 5.17 14.46
C GLN A 76 10.41 5.10 13.21
N TRP A 77 10.47 6.21 12.49
CA TRP A 77 11.35 6.29 11.31
C TRP A 77 12.82 6.07 11.66
N SER A 78 13.22 6.45 12.86
CA SER A 78 14.61 6.29 13.31
C SER A 78 15.00 4.83 13.55
N ASP A 79 14.05 3.91 13.54
CA ASP A 79 14.32 2.48 13.75
C ASP A 79 15.01 1.85 12.54
N THR A 80 15.05 2.55 11.41
CA THR A 80 15.65 2.01 10.19
C THR A 80 16.25 3.12 9.36
N GLN A 81 17.17 2.74 8.48
CA GLN A 81 17.68 3.61 7.43
C GLN A 81 16.99 3.38 6.10
N SER A 82 16.20 2.32 6.02
CA SER A 82 15.55 1.91 4.76
C SER A 82 14.20 1.29 5.07
N ALA A 83 13.14 2.07 4.87
CA ALA A 83 11.78 1.63 5.14
C ALA A 83 11.07 1.18 3.87
N ARG A 84 10.13 0.23 4.01
CA ARG A 84 9.29 -0.25 2.91
C ARG A 84 7.87 -0.41 3.42
N ILE A 85 6.90 0.00 2.61
CA ILE A 85 5.49 -0.17 2.93
C ILE A 85 4.95 -1.40 2.22
N PHE A 86 4.17 -2.20 2.94
CA PHE A 86 3.52 -3.41 2.44
C PHE A 86 2.02 -3.26 2.60
N VAL A 87 1.27 -3.59 1.55
CA VAL A 87 -0.17 -3.40 1.51
C VAL A 87 -0.84 -4.66 0.98
N ALA A 88 -1.90 -5.09 1.65
CA ALA A 88 -2.79 -6.14 1.14
C ALA A 88 -4.21 -5.63 1.20
N VAL A 89 -4.91 -5.72 0.08
CA VAL A 89 -6.24 -5.12 -0.11
C VAL A 89 -7.13 -6.13 -0.81
N PHE A 90 -8.38 -6.23 -0.36
CA PHE A 90 -9.38 -7.02 -1.07
C PHE A 90 -10.20 -6.12 -1.99
N ALA A 91 -10.31 -6.55 -3.25
CA ALA A 91 -11.26 -5.98 -4.22
C ALA A 91 -12.31 -7.07 -4.44
N ASN A 92 -13.40 -7.00 -3.69
CA ASN A 92 -14.37 -8.09 -3.57
C ASN A 92 -13.67 -9.34 -3.02
N ASP A 93 -13.61 -10.44 -3.77
CA ASP A 93 -12.96 -11.68 -3.35
C ASP A 93 -11.52 -11.82 -3.88
N VAL A 94 -11.02 -10.81 -4.56
CA VAL A 94 -9.66 -10.84 -5.12
C VAL A 94 -8.71 -10.09 -4.19
N ARG A 95 -7.64 -10.77 -3.78
CA ARG A 95 -6.62 -10.18 -2.89
C ARG A 95 -5.50 -9.58 -3.73
N LEU A 96 -5.26 -8.30 -3.51
CA LEU A 96 -4.19 -7.55 -4.17
C LEU A 96 -3.09 -7.24 -3.17
N ILE A 97 -1.85 -7.53 -3.55
CA ILE A 97 -0.68 -7.33 -2.69
C ILE A 97 0.31 -6.44 -3.42
N ASP A 98 0.85 -5.45 -2.73
CA ASP A 98 1.87 -4.59 -3.32
C ASP A 98 2.80 -4.09 -2.23
N ASN A 99 3.93 -3.54 -2.63
CA ASN A 99 4.89 -2.94 -1.73
C ASN A 99 5.70 -1.88 -2.47
N ALA A 100 6.32 -0.99 -1.70
CA ALA A 100 7.15 0.07 -2.26
C ALA A 100 8.18 0.54 -1.25
N ALA A 101 9.33 0.96 -1.75
CA ALA A 101 10.35 1.61 -0.92
C ALA A 101 9.89 3.01 -0.53
N LEU A 102 10.18 3.39 0.71
CA LEU A 102 9.88 4.73 1.22
C LEU A 102 11.12 5.59 1.37
#